data_7cb9d0668d0f74bc5679608a1df76149
#
_entry.id   7cb9d0668d0f74bc5679608a1df76149
#
_cell.length_a   1.000
_cell.length_b   1.000
_cell.length_c   1.000
_cell.angle_alpha   90.00
_cell.angle_beta   90.00
_cell.angle_gamma   90.00
#
_symmetry.space_group_name_H-M   'P 1'
#
loop_
_entity.id
_entity.type
_entity.pdbx_description
1 polymer ?
#
loop_
_entity_poly.entity_id
_entity_poly.type
_entity_poly.pdbx_seq_one_letter_code
_entity_poly.pdbx_strand_id
1 'polypeptide(L)'
;MNRAIVNELPPTSLKTADFYYDLPEELIAQHPLEKRDSSRMMVLDRQEGSITHKHFYDVLDYLHEGDVLVINDSKVIPARIYGHVEGREEATIELLLLRQRETDTWECLVKPGKRARIGMKLEFGNGILHGEVTSIVEEGNRLIRFSYDREKYATVYEILHEIGLMPLPPYITERLADKSRYQTVYARTEGSAAAPTAGLHFTPELLQKIKDKGVKIAPVMLHVGLGTFRPVKEESITDHVMHTEFFSVPEESARIINECKRAGGRLICVGTTSCRTIESVAEPDGTIPALEGDTGIFIYPGYKFKAVDALITNFHLPESTLLMLVSAFYDKERVMEAYREAVGDKYRFFSFGDCMLIV
;
A
#
# COMPACT_ATOMS: atom_id res chain seq x y z
N MET A 1 -7.37 -6.28 23.07
CA MET A 1 -6.74 -5.54 21.94
C MET A 1 -5.31 -6.05 21.81
N ASN A 2 -4.99 -6.75 20.74
CA ASN A 2 -3.59 -7.12 20.48
C ASN A 2 -2.80 -5.83 20.19
N ARG A 3 -1.64 -5.69 20.84
CA ARG A 3 -0.76 -4.54 20.63
C ARG A 3 -0.18 -4.66 19.21
N ALA A 4 -0.16 -3.54 18.46
CA ALA A 4 0.44 -3.53 17.12
C ALA A 4 1.90 -3.97 17.17
N ILE A 5 2.34 -4.70 16.15
CA ILE A 5 3.74 -5.06 15.97
C ILE A 5 4.50 -3.79 15.56
N VAL A 6 5.51 -3.44 16.34
CA VAL A 6 6.45 -2.36 16.05
C VAL A 6 7.87 -2.90 16.19
N ASN A 7 8.81 -2.36 15.42
CA ASN A 7 10.22 -2.72 15.54
C ASN A 7 10.98 -1.76 16.46
N GLU A 8 12.10 -2.22 16.98
CA GLU A 8 13.09 -1.31 17.55
C GLU A 8 13.69 -0.47 16.43
N LEU A 9 13.75 0.85 16.65
CA LEU A 9 14.30 1.77 15.69
C LEU A 9 15.82 1.80 15.82
N PRO A 10 16.59 1.54 14.71
CA PRO A 10 18.03 1.67 14.76
C PRO A 10 18.42 3.13 15.04
N PRO A 11 19.48 3.35 15.87
CA PRO A 11 19.94 4.71 16.09
C PRO A 11 20.45 5.32 14.79
N THR A 12 20.03 6.56 14.53
CA THR A 12 20.41 7.28 13.32
C THR A 12 20.39 8.79 13.57
N SER A 13 21.23 9.51 12.82
CA SER A 13 21.18 10.98 12.71
C SER A 13 20.48 11.46 11.44
N LEU A 14 19.87 10.56 10.68
CA LEU A 14 19.21 10.87 9.42
C LEU A 14 17.99 11.79 9.66
N LYS A 15 17.86 12.76 8.77
CA LYS A 15 16.73 13.67 8.72
C LYS A 15 15.83 13.34 7.54
N THR A 16 14.59 13.78 7.62
CA THR A 16 13.63 13.65 6.51
C THR A 16 14.17 14.26 5.22
N ALA A 17 14.83 15.43 5.33
CA ALA A 17 15.45 16.13 4.21
C ALA A 17 16.59 15.34 3.52
N ASP A 18 17.19 14.34 4.17
CA ASP A 18 18.22 13.48 3.56
C ASP A 18 17.65 12.56 2.45
N PHE A 19 16.32 12.48 2.36
CA PHE A 19 15.57 11.71 1.35
C PHE A 19 14.89 12.64 0.33
N TYR A 20 15.31 13.89 0.26
CA TYR A 20 14.83 14.84 -0.74
C TYR A 20 15.50 14.61 -2.10
N TYR A 21 14.71 14.67 -3.15
CA TYR A 21 15.16 14.81 -4.53
C TYR A 21 14.16 15.69 -5.28
N ASP A 22 14.63 16.39 -6.30
CA ASP A 22 13.74 17.22 -7.12
C ASP A 22 12.92 16.33 -8.05
N LEU A 23 11.60 16.40 -7.93
CA LEU A 23 10.66 15.64 -8.75
C LEU A 23 9.76 16.59 -9.53
N PRO A 24 9.97 16.73 -10.85
CA PRO A 24 9.07 17.48 -11.71
C PRO A 24 7.65 16.90 -11.68
N GLU A 25 6.65 17.75 -11.54
CA GLU A 25 5.24 17.36 -11.41
C GLU A 25 4.74 16.56 -12.65
N GLU A 26 5.25 16.91 -13.85
CA GLU A 26 4.93 16.22 -15.09
C GLU A 26 5.36 14.74 -15.13
N LEU A 27 6.27 14.31 -14.26
CA LEU A 27 6.67 12.92 -14.15
C LEU A 27 5.71 12.08 -13.28
N ILE A 28 4.80 12.73 -12.55
CA ILE A 28 3.79 12.04 -11.74
C ILE A 28 2.70 11.49 -12.67
N ALA A 29 2.66 10.17 -12.82
CA ALA A 29 1.75 9.51 -13.74
C ALA A 29 0.28 9.67 -13.31
N GLN A 30 -0.54 10.31 -14.14
CA GLN A 30 -1.97 10.49 -13.90
C GLN A 30 -2.80 9.31 -14.42
N HIS A 31 -2.27 8.56 -15.41
CA HIS A 31 -2.96 7.44 -16.05
C HIS A 31 -2.07 6.20 -16.12
N PRO A 32 -2.67 4.99 -15.99
CA PRO A 32 -1.95 3.75 -16.28
C PRO A 32 -1.65 3.63 -17.78
N LEU A 33 -0.58 2.91 -18.12
CA LEU A 33 -0.30 2.51 -19.50
C LEU A 33 -1.40 1.54 -20.00
N GLU A 34 -1.65 1.49 -21.29
CA GLU A 34 -2.63 0.58 -21.88
C GLU A 34 -2.32 -0.88 -21.47
N LYS A 35 -1.08 -1.32 -21.70
CA LYS A 35 -0.58 -2.61 -21.21
C LYS A 35 0.17 -2.41 -19.90
N ARG A 36 -0.29 -3.07 -18.82
CA ARG A 36 0.27 -2.93 -17.47
C ARG A 36 1.76 -3.28 -17.42
N ASP A 37 2.14 -4.36 -18.06
CA ASP A 37 3.49 -4.92 -18.06
C ASP A 37 4.47 -4.23 -19.02
N SER A 38 4.02 -3.22 -19.78
CA SER A 38 4.89 -2.40 -20.63
C SER A 38 5.51 -1.19 -19.92
N SER A 39 5.28 -1.01 -18.62
CA SER A 39 5.97 0.00 -17.82
C SER A 39 7.49 -0.24 -17.85
N ARG A 40 8.26 0.83 -17.73
CA ARG A 40 9.72 0.71 -17.58
C ARG A 40 10.04 0.12 -16.21
N MET A 41 11.12 -0.63 -16.16
CA MET A 41 11.64 -1.23 -14.92
C MET A 41 13.12 -0.91 -14.80
N MET A 42 13.51 -0.22 -13.73
CA MET A 42 14.90 0.00 -13.36
C MET A 42 15.35 -1.13 -12.44
N VAL A 43 16.34 -1.90 -12.89
CA VAL A 43 16.91 -2.99 -12.11
C VAL A 43 18.15 -2.50 -11.39
N LEU A 44 18.16 -2.62 -10.07
CA LEU A 44 19.30 -2.33 -9.20
C LEU A 44 19.90 -3.65 -8.71
N ASP A 45 21.12 -3.96 -9.12
CA ASP A 45 21.88 -5.09 -8.62
C ASP A 45 22.70 -4.65 -7.40
N ARG A 46 22.36 -5.19 -6.22
CA ARG A 46 23.04 -4.84 -4.96
C ARG A 46 24.45 -5.40 -4.85
N GLN A 47 24.76 -6.47 -5.58
CA GLN A 47 26.08 -7.10 -5.54
C GLN A 47 27.05 -6.38 -6.49
N GLU A 48 26.60 -6.12 -7.71
CA GLU A 48 27.43 -5.45 -8.73
C GLU A 48 27.38 -3.92 -8.62
N GLY A 49 26.36 -3.36 -7.97
CA GLY A 49 26.12 -1.92 -7.88
C GLY A 49 25.68 -1.32 -9.22
N SER A 50 25.19 -2.14 -10.14
CA SER A 50 24.80 -1.74 -11.48
C SER A 50 23.34 -1.33 -11.58
N ILE A 51 23.04 -0.42 -12.52
CA ILE A 51 21.70 -0.03 -12.92
C ILE A 51 21.47 -0.53 -14.35
N THR A 52 20.31 -1.17 -14.59
CA THR A 52 19.89 -1.63 -15.91
C THR A 52 18.46 -1.21 -16.18
N HIS A 53 18.20 -0.69 -17.41
CA HIS A 53 16.87 -0.27 -17.84
C HIS A 53 16.18 -1.37 -18.64
N LYS A 54 15.00 -1.76 -18.22
CA LYS A 54 14.17 -2.84 -18.77
C LYS A 54 12.72 -2.41 -18.86
N HIS A 55 11.86 -3.33 -19.28
CA HIS A 55 10.42 -3.23 -19.12
C HIS A 55 9.93 -4.27 -18.11
N PHE A 56 8.74 -4.07 -17.54
CA PHE A 56 8.26 -4.95 -16.49
C PHE A 56 8.07 -6.41 -16.95
N TYR A 57 7.71 -6.65 -18.20
CA TYR A 57 7.62 -8.01 -18.74
C TYR A 57 8.96 -8.76 -18.71
N ASP A 58 10.11 -8.05 -18.67
CA ASP A 58 11.44 -8.64 -18.54
C ASP A 58 11.74 -9.12 -17.11
N VAL A 59 10.82 -8.93 -16.15
CA VAL A 59 10.97 -9.44 -14.77
C VAL A 59 11.23 -10.96 -14.77
N LEU A 60 10.72 -11.66 -15.79
CA LEU A 60 10.96 -13.08 -15.96
C LEU A 60 12.45 -13.44 -16.04
N ASP A 61 13.31 -12.57 -16.55
CA ASP A 61 14.75 -12.83 -16.67
C ASP A 61 15.45 -12.85 -15.29
N TYR A 62 14.83 -12.24 -14.28
CA TYR A 62 15.36 -12.10 -12.93
C TYR A 62 14.76 -13.08 -11.91
N LEU A 63 13.74 -13.84 -12.31
CA LEU A 63 13.10 -14.85 -11.48
C LEU A 63 13.66 -16.24 -11.81
N HIS A 64 13.85 -17.08 -10.80
CA HIS A 64 14.36 -18.44 -10.97
C HIS A 64 13.37 -19.48 -10.45
N GLU A 65 13.46 -20.70 -10.97
CA GLU A 65 12.72 -21.82 -10.41
C GLU A 65 13.02 -21.98 -8.92
N GLY A 66 11.98 -22.16 -8.10
CA GLY A 66 12.10 -22.24 -6.64
C GLY A 66 11.97 -20.91 -5.90
N ASP A 67 12.00 -19.77 -6.59
CA ASP A 67 11.68 -18.48 -5.97
C ASP A 67 10.20 -18.41 -5.52
N VAL A 68 9.92 -17.54 -4.56
CA VAL A 68 8.55 -17.17 -4.16
C VAL A 68 8.31 -15.69 -4.37
N LEU A 69 7.24 -15.37 -5.08
CA LEU A 69 6.73 -14.02 -5.26
C LEU A 69 5.65 -13.75 -4.21
N VAL A 70 5.91 -12.86 -3.25
CA VAL A 70 4.93 -12.44 -2.24
C VAL A 70 4.15 -11.25 -2.75
N ILE A 71 2.83 -11.41 -2.83
CA ILE A 71 1.92 -10.38 -3.34
C ILE A 71 0.93 -9.95 -2.26
N ASN A 72 0.56 -8.68 -2.25
CA ASN A 72 -0.54 -8.20 -1.41
C ASN A 72 -1.85 -8.28 -2.21
N ASP A 73 -2.76 -9.19 -1.83
CA ASP A 73 -4.02 -9.43 -2.53
C ASP A 73 -5.20 -8.59 -1.99
N SER A 74 -4.92 -7.56 -1.21
CA SER A 74 -5.95 -6.65 -0.74
C SER A 74 -6.66 -5.97 -1.91
N LYS A 75 -7.99 -5.82 -1.78
CA LYS A 75 -8.86 -5.18 -2.77
C LYS A 75 -9.32 -3.82 -2.27
N VAL A 76 -9.14 -2.81 -3.10
CA VAL A 76 -9.62 -1.46 -2.79
C VAL A 76 -11.13 -1.42 -2.86
N ILE A 77 -11.73 -0.88 -1.82
CA ILE A 77 -13.18 -0.63 -1.75
C ILE A 77 -13.49 0.78 -2.24
N PRO A 78 -14.67 1.05 -2.79
CA PRO A 78 -15.10 2.40 -3.14
C PRO A 78 -15.44 3.20 -1.88
N ALA A 79 -14.42 3.46 -1.07
CA ALA A 79 -14.49 3.96 0.30
C ALA A 79 -14.82 5.45 0.41
N ARG A 80 -14.87 6.20 -0.70
CA ARG A 80 -15.19 7.63 -0.68
C ARG A 80 -16.68 7.84 -0.99
N ILE A 81 -17.39 8.42 -0.04
CA ILE A 81 -18.82 8.73 -0.19
C ILE A 81 -19.08 10.20 0.13
N TYR A 82 -20.11 10.75 -0.53
CA TYR A 82 -20.57 12.11 -0.31
C TYR A 82 -21.97 12.10 0.29
N GLY A 83 -22.22 13.00 1.21
CA GLY A 83 -23.50 13.14 1.89
C GLY A 83 -23.63 14.50 2.56
N HIS A 84 -24.47 14.58 3.53
CA HIS A 84 -24.75 15.79 4.29
C HIS A 84 -25.07 15.48 5.76
N VAL A 85 -25.12 16.49 6.57
CA VAL A 85 -25.64 16.37 7.94
C VAL A 85 -27.16 16.19 7.85
N GLU A 86 -27.70 15.18 8.53
CA GLU A 86 -29.14 14.87 8.53
C GLU A 86 -29.98 16.11 8.83
N GLY A 87 -30.96 16.38 7.96
CA GLY A 87 -31.81 17.58 8.05
C GLY A 87 -31.16 18.89 7.62
N ARG A 88 -29.95 18.85 7.00
CA ARG A 88 -29.22 20.02 6.48
C ARG A 88 -28.53 19.70 5.17
N GLU A 89 -29.28 19.64 4.07
CA GLU A 89 -28.74 19.26 2.75
C GLU A 89 -27.59 20.16 2.28
N GLU A 90 -27.60 21.45 2.67
CA GLU A 90 -26.52 22.40 2.37
C GLU A 90 -25.21 22.10 3.14
N ALA A 91 -25.28 21.33 4.22
CA ALA A 91 -24.12 20.95 5.03
C ALA A 91 -23.43 19.68 4.46
N THR A 92 -22.96 19.78 3.21
CA THR A 92 -22.28 18.68 2.51
C THR A 92 -21.01 18.23 3.20
N ILE A 93 -20.75 16.94 3.17
CA ILE A 93 -19.54 16.29 3.71
C ILE A 93 -19.00 15.27 2.71
N GLU A 94 -17.69 15.12 2.71
CA GLU A 94 -16.97 14.00 2.12
C GLU A 94 -16.55 13.07 3.24
N LEU A 95 -16.85 11.80 3.10
CA LEU A 95 -16.43 10.74 3.99
C LEU A 95 -15.53 9.77 3.26
N LEU A 96 -14.42 9.42 3.89
CA LEU A 96 -13.52 8.38 3.40
C LEU A 96 -13.35 7.34 4.49
N LEU A 97 -13.85 6.14 4.23
CA LEU A 97 -13.71 5.00 5.12
C LEU A 97 -12.28 4.51 5.09
N LEU A 98 -11.63 4.41 6.25
CA LEU A 98 -10.24 4.02 6.40
C LEU A 98 -10.10 2.60 6.90
N ARG A 99 -10.82 2.26 7.97
CA ARG A 99 -10.71 0.98 8.65
C ARG A 99 -12.01 0.62 9.34
N GLN A 100 -12.45 -0.62 9.17
CA GLN A 100 -13.52 -1.21 9.96
C GLN A 100 -12.99 -1.56 11.35
N ARG A 101 -13.68 -1.07 12.40
CA ARG A 101 -13.33 -1.34 13.80
C ARG A 101 -14.24 -2.40 14.42
N GLU A 102 -15.51 -2.37 14.05
CA GLU A 102 -16.55 -3.32 14.43
C GLU A 102 -17.51 -3.49 13.25
N THR A 103 -18.45 -4.41 13.30
CA THR A 103 -19.35 -4.78 12.18
C THR A 103 -19.93 -3.57 11.52
N ASP A 104 -20.35 -2.53 11.96
CA ASP A 104 -20.86 -1.34 11.27
C ASP A 104 -20.20 -0.06 11.74
N THR A 105 -19.08 -0.19 12.46
CA THR A 105 -18.34 0.97 12.98
C THR A 105 -17.01 1.10 12.24
N TRP A 106 -16.85 2.24 11.59
CA TRP A 106 -15.69 2.55 10.78
C TRP A 106 -14.95 3.78 11.27
N GLU A 107 -13.64 3.72 11.23
CA GLU A 107 -12.80 4.89 11.31
C GLU A 107 -12.78 5.57 9.94
N CYS A 108 -13.09 6.87 9.94
CA CYS A 108 -13.28 7.65 8.73
C CYS A 108 -12.57 9.00 8.80
N LEU A 109 -11.99 9.42 7.68
CA LEU A 109 -11.63 10.83 7.47
C LEU A 109 -12.86 11.59 6.99
N VAL A 110 -13.13 12.75 7.58
CA VAL A 110 -14.30 13.57 7.23
C VAL A 110 -13.87 14.98 6.83
N LYS A 111 -14.38 15.46 5.70
CA LYS A 111 -14.16 16.82 5.20
C LYS A 111 -15.50 17.52 4.93
N PRO A 112 -15.73 18.72 5.51
CA PRO A 112 -14.95 19.38 6.53
C PRO A 112 -15.24 18.78 7.92
N GLY A 113 -14.19 18.44 8.69
CA GLY A 113 -14.31 17.78 10.00
C GLY A 113 -15.17 18.54 11.03
N LYS A 114 -15.26 19.88 10.94
CA LYS A 114 -16.11 20.70 11.81
C LYS A 114 -17.61 20.39 11.70
N ARG A 115 -18.07 19.76 10.62
CA ARG A 115 -19.46 19.35 10.39
C ARG A 115 -19.77 17.97 10.98
N ALA A 116 -18.76 17.20 11.40
CA ALA A 116 -18.91 15.86 11.97
C ALA A 116 -18.42 15.84 13.42
N ARG A 117 -19.21 16.44 14.32
CA ARG A 117 -19.00 16.42 15.77
C ARG A 117 -19.65 15.18 16.35
N ILE A 118 -19.21 14.76 17.54
CA ILE A 118 -19.79 13.61 18.26
C ILE A 118 -21.31 13.81 18.42
N GLY A 119 -22.08 12.77 18.13
CA GLY A 119 -23.55 12.75 18.17
C GLY A 119 -24.22 13.29 16.89
N MET A 120 -23.45 13.82 15.93
CA MET A 120 -24.04 14.27 14.65
C MET A 120 -24.44 13.07 13.80
N LYS A 121 -25.62 13.17 13.21
CA LYS A 121 -26.14 12.20 12.24
C LYS A 121 -25.87 12.66 10.81
N LEU A 122 -25.48 11.75 9.99
CA LEU A 122 -25.06 11.95 8.62
C LEU A 122 -25.88 11.06 7.70
N GLU A 123 -26.17 11.55 6.49
CA GLU A 123 -26.93 10.84 5.48
C GLU A 123 -26.17 10.77 4.17
N PHE A 124 -26.18 9.59 3.52
CA PHE A 124 -25.50 9.30 2.26
C PHE A 124 -26.41 8.57 1.29
N GLY A 125 -26.18 8.76 -0.02
CA GLY A 125 -26.88 8.02 -1.06
C GLY A 125 -28.40 8.23 -1.04
N ASN A 126 -28.88 9.45 -0.75
CA ASN A 126 -30.31 9.75 -0.65
C ASN A 126 -31.05 8.86 0.38
N GLY A 127 -30.47 8.71 1.57
CA GLY A 127 -31.06 7.94 2.67
C GLY A 127 -30.79 6.43 2.64
N ILE A 128 -29.96 5.95 1.74
CA ILE A 128 -29.56 4.53 1.70
C ILE A 128 -28.68 4.16 2.92
N LEU A 129 -27.78 5.07 3.31
CA LEU A 129 -26.85 4.88 4.42
C LEU A 129 -26.92 6.06 5.38
N HIS A 130 -27.11 5.75 6.67
CA HIS A 130 -27.03 6.72 7.74
C HIS A 130 -25.79 6.44 8.59
N GLY A 131 -25.20 7.49 9.19
CA GLY A 131 -24.04 7.36 10.06
C GLY A 131 -24.17 8.24 11.28
N GLU A 132 -23.77 7.75 12.44
CA GLU A 132 -23.66 8.53 13.68
C GLU A 132 -22.19 8.65 14.07
N VAL A 133 -21.72 9.87 14.30
CA VAL A 133 -20.37 10.12 14.81
C VAL A 133 -20.31 9.75 16.28
N THR A 134 -19.66 8.65 16.62
CA THR A 134 -19.60 8.14 18.01
C THR A 134 -18.42 8.68 18.78
N SER A 135 -17.28 8.92 18.13
CA SER A 135 -16.09 9.50 18.76
C SER A 135 -15.15 10.18 17.73
N ILE A 136 -14.19 10.92 18.26
CA ILE A 136 -13.06 11.48 17.53
C ILE A 136 -11.82 10.75 18.04
N VAL A 137 -11.05 10.17 17.12
CA VAL A 137 -9.84 9.40 17.41
C VAL A 137 -8.60 10.12 16.91
N GLU A 138 -7.46 9.46 16.94
CA GLU A 138 -6.18 10.00 16.50
C GLU A 138 -6.27 10.70 15.13
N GLU A 139 -5.44 11.71 14.92
CA GLU A 139 -5.40 12.54 13.71
C GLU A 139 -6.71 13.28 13.36
N GLY A 140 -7.66 13.31 14.29
CA GLY A 140 -8.96 13.91 14.07
C GLY A 140 -9.88 13.06 13.18
N ASN A 141 -9.60 11.77 12.98
CA ASN A 141 -10.51 10.83 12.35
C ASN A 141 -11.77 10.63 13.22
N ARG A 142 -12.86 10.17 12.62
CA ARG A 142 -14.13 9.90 13.31
C ARG A 142 -14.40 8.41 13.33
N LEU A 143 -14.86 7.91 14.46
CA LEU A 143 -15.59 6.65 14.48
C LEU A 143 -17.05 6.93 14.13
N ILE A 144 -17.51 6.26 13.09
CA ILE A 144 -18.88 6.41 12.58
C ILE A 144 -19.54 5.04 12.61
N ARG A 145 -20.66 4.97 13.32
CA ARG A 145 -21.51 3.79 13.32
C ARG A 145 -22.57 3.95 12.26
N PHE A 146 -22.58 3.04 11.28
CA PHE A 146 -23.53 3.03 10.19
C PHE A 146 -24.80 2.28 10.54
N SER A 147 -25.91 2.72 9.94
CA SER A 147 -27.20 2.05 9.96
C SER A 147 -27.85 2.15 8.57
N TYR A 148 -28.50 1.07 8.17
CA TYR A 148 -29.09 0.90 6.85
C TYR A 148 -30.17 -0.19 6.91
N ASP A 149 -30.96 -0.32 5.84
CA ASP A 149 -31.96 -1.36 5.71
C ASP A 149 -31.30 -2.75 5.54
N ARG A 150 -31.45 -3.57 6.60
CA ARG A 150 -30.88 -4.93 6.67
C ARG A 150 -31.64 -5.95 5.82
N GLU A 151 -32.83 -5.65 5.37
CA GLU A 151 -33.56 -6.51 4.44
C GLU A 151 -33.05 -6.34 3.01
N LYS A 152 -32.51 -5.15 2.70
CA LYS A 152 -31.97 -4.80 1.39
C LYS A 152 -30.46 -5.05 1.26
N TYR A 153 -29.69 -4.78 2.30
CA TYR A 153 -28.21 -4.89 2.29
C TYR A 153 -27.71 -5.74 3.45
N ALA A 154 -26.88 -6.72 3.17
CA ALA A 154 -26.26 -7.55 4.20
C ALA A 154 -25.09 -6.83 4.90
N THR A 155 -24.35 -5.98 4.17
CA THR A 155 -23.14 -5.31 4.66
C THR A 155 -23.01 -3.88 4.15
N VAL A 156 -22.21 -3.06 4.85
CA VAL A 156 -21.81 -1.73 4.38
C VAL A 156 -21.08 -1.80 3.02
N TYR A 157 -20.34 -2.88 2.75
CA TYR A 157 -19.62 -3.06 1.47
C TYR A 157 -20.55 -3.02 0.26
N GLU A 158 -21.72 -3.67 0.34
CA GLU A 158 -22.71 -3.66 -0.76
C GLU A 158 -23.17 -2.24 -1.06
N ILE A 159 -23.43 -1.44 -0.01
CA ILE A 159 -23.80 -0.04 -0.16
C ILE A 159 -22.66 0.78 -0.76
N LEU A 160 -21.42 0.55 -0.31
CA LEU A 160 -20.26 1.25 -0.87
C LEU A 160 -20.10 0.95 -2.37
N HIS A 161 -20.39 -0.27 -2.82
CA HIS A 161 -20.36 -0.60 -4.25
C HIS A 161 -21.42 0.18 -5.05
N GLU A 162 -22.55 0.53 -4.44
CA GLU A 162 -23.62 1.29 -5.09
C GLU A 162 -23.33 2.80 -5.12
N ILE A 163 -22.97 3.39 -3.98
CA ILE A 163 -22.85 4.86 -3.84
C ILE A 163 -21.42 5.39 -3.76
N GLY A 164 -20.43 4.50 -3.57
CA GLY A 164 -19.04 4.87 -3.31
C GLY A 164 -18.22 5.17 -4.57
N LEU A 165 -17.18 5.95 -4.36
CA LEU A 165 -16.18 6.26 -5.35
C LEU A 165 -14.83 5.66 -4.96
N MET A 166 -14.05 5.26 -5.97
CA MET A 166 -12.69 4.76 -5.76
C MET A 166 -11.82 5.86 -5.13
N PRO A 167 -11.17 5.59 -3.98
CA PRO A 167 -10.35 6.57 -3.28
C PRO A 167 -8.96 6.67 -3.92
N LEU A 168 -8.83 7.39 -5.02
CA LEU A 168 -7.52 7.63 -5.62
C LEU A 168 -6.64 8.48 -4.70
N PRO A 169 -5.32 8.25 -4.70
CA PRO A 169 -4.36 9.08 -3.98
C PRO A 169 -4.44 10.56 -4.38
N PRO A 170 -4.08 11.50 -3.48
CA PRO A 170 -4.28 12.92 -3.72
C PRO A 170 -3.47 13.51 -4.89
N TYR A 171 -2.39 12.85 -5.30
CA TYR A 171 -1.56 13.26 -6.45
C TYR A 171 -2.14 12.81 -7.80
N ILE A 172 -3.17 11.94 -7.82
CA ILE A 172 -3.95 11.64 -9.02
C ILE A 172 -5.13 12.61 -9.02
N THR A 173 -5.02 13.65 -9.82
CA THR A 173 -6.03 14.71 -9.93
C THR A 173 -7.00 14.47 -11.09
N GLU A 174 -6.59 13.64 -12.05
CA GLU A 174 -7.41 13.31 -13.20
C GLU A 174 -8.39 12.17 -12.93
N ARG A 175 -9.55 12.23 -13.57
CA ARG A 175 -10.59 11.21 -13.41
C ARG A 175 -10.17 9.94 -14.15
N LEU A 176 -10.15 8.82 -13.43
CA LEU A 176 -9.90 7.52 -14.01
C LEU A 176 -11.13 7.04 -14.81
N ALA A 177 -10.95 6.81 -16.11
CA ALA A 177 -12.02 6.35 -16.99
C ALA A 177 -12.49 4.93 -16.63
N ASP A 178 -11.55 4.05 -16.30
CA ASP A 178 -11.81 2.68 -15.87
C ASP A 178 -11.30 2.47 -14.43
N LYS A 179 -12.23 2.40 -13.48
CA LYS A 179 -11.94 2.21 -12.05
C LYS A 179 -11.18 0.90 -11.76
N SER A 180 -11.35 -0.13 -12.61
CA SER A 180 -10.66 -1.42 -12.44
C SER A 180 -9.15 -1.32 -12.63
N ARG A 181 -8.68 -0.25 -13.26
CA ARG A 181 -7.25 0.00 -13.46
C ARG A 181 -6.50 0.32 -12.16
N TYR A 182 -7.20 0.76 -11.11
CA TYR A 182 -6.64 0.95 -9.77
C TYR A 182 -6.86 -0.27 -8.86
N GLN A 183 -6.86 -1.48 -9.46
CA GLN A 183 -6.88 -2.77 -8.79
C GLN A 183 -5.82 -3.68 -9.39
N THR A 184 -5.20 -4.52 -8.56
CA THR A 184 -4.35 -5.61 -9.06
C THR A 184 -5.22 -6.71 -9.70
N VAL A 185 -4.66 -7.44 -10.66
CA VAL A 185 -5.38 -8.55 -11.31
C VAL A 185 -5.64 -9.75 -10.38
N TYR A 186 -5.03 -9.73 -9.21
CA TYR A 186 -5.15 -10.78 -8.19
C TYR A 186 -5.81 -10.30 -6.89
N ALA A 187 -6.39 -9.09 -6.88
CA ALA A 187 -7.08 -8.55 -5.71
C ALA A 187 -8.27 -9.43 -5.29
N ARG A 188 -8.35 -9.79 -4.00
CA ARG A 188 -9.39 -10.69 -3.45
C ARG A 188 -10.05 -10.12 -2.20
N THR A 189 -9.26 -9.74 -1.20
CA THR A 189 -9.74 -9.41 0.14
C THR A 189 -10.09 -7.93 0.23
N GLU A 190 -11.38 -7.61 0.30
CA GLU A 190 -11.87 -6.23 0.42
C GLU A 190 -11.51 -5.59 1.76
N GLY A 191 -11.30 -4.28 1.76
CA GLY A 191 -11.05 -3.48 2.99
C GLY A 191 -9.94 -2.46 2.88
N SER A 192 -9.17 -2.44 1.78
CA SER A 192 -8.09 -1.47 1.60
C SER A 192 -8.61 -0.12 1.09
N ALA A 193 -8.08 0.97 1.62
CA ALA A 193 -8.34 2.32 1.11
C ALA A 193 -7.42 2.70 -0.07
N ALA A 194 -6.37 1.92 -0.34
CA ALA A 194 -5.47 2.14 -1.48
C ALA A 194 -4.95 0.82 -2.06
N ALA A 195 -4.63 0.82 -3.36
CA ALA A 195 -4.09 -0.35 -4.04
C ALA A 195 -2.62 -0.59 -3.67
N PRO A 196 -2.17 -1.87 -3.61
CA PRO A 196 -0.74 -2.21 -3.57
C PRO A 196 -0.13 -2.00 -4.96
N THR A 197 0.26 -0.76 -5.25
CA THR A 197 0.46 -0.24 -6.61
C THR A 197 1.56 -0.91 -7.41
N ALA A 198 2.59 -1.48 -6.77
CA ALA A 198 3.60 -2.29 -7.46
C ALA A 198 2.98 -3.55 -8.13
N GLY A 199 1.84 -4.01 -7.62
CA GLY A 199 1.09 -5.12 -8.22
C GLY A 199 0.31 -4.74 -9.47
N LEU A 200 0.15 -3.44 -9.76
CA LEU A 200 -0.58 -2.98 -10.94
C LEU A 200 0.15 -3.28 -12.26
N HIS A 201 1.43 -3.55 -12.21
CA HIS A 201 2.24 -3.93 -13.38
C HIS A 201 1.94 -5.33 -13.89
N PHE A 202 1.43 -6.23 -13.05
CA PHE A 202 1.17 -7.61 -13.44
C PHE A 202 -0.06 -7.74 -14.34
N THR A 203 0.05 -8.65 -15.31
CA THR A 203 -1.08 -9.15 -16.09
C THR A 203 -1.33 -10.63 -15.74
N PRO A 204 -2.53 -11.17 -15.99
CA PRO A 204 -2.79 -12.59 -15.79
C PRO A 204 -1.82 -13.48 -16.58
N GLU A 205 -1.48 -13.08 -17.80
CA GLU A 205 -0.57 -13.79 -18.70
C GLU A 205 0.85 -13.83 -18.15
N LEU A 206 1.34 -12.69 -17.62
CA LEU A 206 2.66 -12.63 -16.99
C LEU A 206 2.73 -13.49 -15.73
N LEU A 207 1.69 -13.45 -14.87
CA LEU A 207 1.61 -14.31 -13.70
C LEU A 207 1.60 -15.79 -14.06
N GLN A 208 0.93 -16.17 -15.16
CA GLN A 208 0.96 -17.55 -15.62
C GLN A 208 2.37 -17.97 -16.07
N LYS A 209 3.06 -17.13 -16.85
CA LYS A 209 4.46 -17.39 -17.25
C LYS A 209 5.41 -17.52 -16.04
N ILE A 210 5.20 -16.71 -15.01
CA ILE A 210 5.96 -16.78 -13.75
C ILE A 210 5.75 -18.14 -13.07
N LYS A 211 4.49 -18.61 -12.99
CA LYS A 211 4.17 -19.94 -12.44
C LYS A 211 4.76 -21.07 -13.29
N ASP A 212 4.67 -20.96 -14.61
CA ASP A 212 5.21 -21.95 -15.56
C ASP A 212 6.74 -22.07 -15.47
N LYS A 213 7.41 -20.99 -15.02
CA LYS A 213 8.84 -20.97 -14.72
C LYS A 213 9.20 -21.66 -13.39
N GLY A 214 8.21 -22.14 -12.61
CA GLY A 214 8.43 -22.79 -11.31
C GLY A 214 8.53 -21.83 -10.14
N VAL A 215 8.13 -20.56 -10.33
CA VAL A 215 8.03 -19.56 -9.23
C VAL A 215 6.69 -19.69 -8.53
N LYS A 216 6.70 -19.88 -7.22
CA LYS A 216 5.49 -19.93 -6.43
C LYS A 216 4.96 -18.55 -6.09
N ILE A 217 3.65 -18.41 -5.89
CA ILE A 217 3.02 -17.15 -5.48
C ILE A 217 2.42 -17.34 -4.08
N ALA A 218 2.81 -16.48 -3.15
CA ALA A 218 2.31 -16.46 -1.78
C ALA A 218 1.53 -15.16 -1.53
N PRO A 219 0.18 -15.18 -1.53
CA PRO A 219 -0.60 -14.00 -1.21
C PRO A 219 -0.55 -13.70 0.29
N VAL A 220 -0.33 -12.44 0.62
CA VAL A 220 -0.50 -11.86 1.95
C VAL A 220 -1.46 -10.70 1.84
N MET A 221 -1.94 -10.19 2.96
CA MET A 221 -2.82 -9.03 3.00
C MET A 221 -2.23 -7.95 3.90
N LEU A 222 -2.28 -6.71 3.42
CA LEU A 222 -2.11 -5.51 4.24
C LEU A 222 -3.10 -4.47 3.73
N HIS A 223 -3.98 -4.03 4.59
CA HIS A 223 -4.93 -2.96 4.28
C HIS A 223 -4.23 -1.62 4.35
N VAL A 224 -3.90 -1.09 3.17
CA VAL A 224 -3.19 0.19 3.04
C VAL A 224 -4.08 1.33 3.45
N GLY A 225 -3.66 2.08 4.48
CA GLY A 225 -4.29 3.32 4.89
C GLY A 225 -3.80 4.53 4.09
N LEU A 226 -4.54 5.63 4.12
CA LEU A 226 -4.13 6.87 3.46
C LEU A 226 -2.91 7.55 4.10
N GLY A 227 -2.55 7.17 5.32
CA GLY A 227 -1.35 7.65 5.98
C GLY A 227 -0.08 7.42 5.16
N THR A 228 -0.05 6.34 4.38
CA THR A 228 1.06 5.99 3.49
C THR A 228 1.35 7.06 2.42
N PHE A 229 0.38 7.91 2.08
CA PHE A 229 0.55 9.00 1.10
C PHE A 229 0.79 10.37 1.73
N ARG A 230 0.92 10.45 3.06
CA ARG A 230 1.22 11.70 3.74
C ARG A 230 2.73 11.89 3.81
N PRO A 231 3.24 13.11 3.52
CA PRO A 231 4.65 13.40 3.74
C PRO A 231 4.98 13.35 5.23
N VAL A 232 6.19 12.91 5.56
CA VAL A 232 6.74 12.98 6.91
C VAL A 232 6.92 14.47 7.26
N LYS A 233 6.48 14.88 8.44
CA LYS A 233 6.53 16.28 8.89
C LYS A 233 7.65 16.54 9.88
N GLU A 234 8.09 15.50 10.54
CA GLU A 234 9.14 15.52 11.54
C GLU A 234 10.49 15.74 10.89
N GLU A 235 11.36 16.59 11.48
CA GLU A 235 12.71 16.83 10.99
C GLU A 235 13.59 15.58 11.15
N SER A 236 13.55 14.97 12.31
CA SER A 236 14.23 13.68 12.57
C SER A 236 13.31 12.52 12.19
N ILE A 237 13.82 11.57 11.41
CA ILE A 237 13.03 10.40 11.02
C ILE A 237 12.62 9.54 12.23
N THR A 238 13.39 9.56 13.32
CA THR A 238 13.09 8.79 14.54
C THR A 238 11.90 9.33 15.34
N ASP A 239 11.50 10.58 15.09
CA ASP A 239 10.35 11.20 15.75
C ASP A 239 9.03 10.86 15.04
N HIS A 240 9.14 10.28 13.83
CA HIS A 240 7.96 9.88 13.06
C HIS A 240 7.30 8.64 13.66
N VAL A 241 5.98 8.72 13.85
CA VAL A 241 5.17 7.59 14.31
C VAL A 241 4.41 7.00 13.12
N MET A 242 4.73 5.74 12.79
CA MET A 242 4.04 5.03 11.72
C MET A 242 2.58 4.75 12.08
N HIS A 243 1.71 4.95 11.09
CA HIS A 243 0.33 4.49 11.20
C HIS A 243 0.26 2.97 11.27
N THR A 244 -0.67 2.48 12.08
CA THR A 244 -0.93 1.04 12.15
C THR A 244 -1.84 0.59 11.02
N GLU A 245 -1.47 -0.50 10.36
CA GLU A 245 -2.21 -1.13 9.28
C GLU A 245 -2.46 -2.59 9.62
N PHE A 246 -3.67 -3.07 9.30
CA PHE A 246 -4.02 -4.47 9.52
C PHE A 246 -3.41 -5.36 8.44
N PHE A 247 -2.79 -6.45 8.88
CA PHE A 247 -2.19 -7.44 7.99
C PHE A 247 -2.66 -8.86 8.31
N SER A 248 -2.51 -9.75 7.32
CA SER A 248 -2.67 -11.19 7.51
C SER A 248 -1.67 -11.95 6.63
N VAL A 249 -1.02 -12.93 7.22
CA VAL A 249 -0.21 -13.94 6.53
C VAL A 249 -0.92 -15.28 6.70
N PRO A 250 -1.63 -15.79 5.66
CA PRO A 250 -2.32 -17.06 5.71
C PRO A 250 -1.35 -18.24 5.92
N GLU A 251 -1.84 -19.32 6.52
CA GLU A 251 -1.06 -20.53 6.80
C GLU A 251 -0.41 -21.10 5.52
N GLU A 252 -1.15 -21.15 4.42
CA GLU A 252 -0.64 -21.64 3.14
C GLU A 252 0.48 -20.79 2.60
N SER A 253 0.38 -19.44 2.72
CA SER A 253 1.45 -18.53 2.30
C SER A 253 2.70 -18.67 3.16
N ALA A 254 2.52 -18.78 4.49
CA ALA A 254 3.62 -19.02 5.41
C ALA A 254 4.33 -20.36 5.08
N ARG A 255 3.57 -21.42 4.80
CA ARG A 255 4.10 -22.72 4.38
C ARG A 255 4.92 -22.61 3.09
N ILE A 256 4.35 -21.99 2.04
CA ILE A 256 5.04 -21.80 0.74
C ILE A 256 6.36 -21.05 0.93
N ILE A 257 6.34 -19.96 1.69
CA ILE A 257 7.54 -19.13 1.95
C ILE A 257 8.60 -19.93 2.69
N ASN A 258 8.23 -20.62 3.77
CA ASN A 258 9.18 -21.38 4.58
C ASN A 258 9.76 -22.58 3.82
N GLU A 259 8.97 -23.23 2.93
CA GLU A 259 9.49 -24.27 2.04
C GLU A 259 10.52 -23.73 1.06
N CYS A 260 10.25 -22.57 0.45
CA CYS A 260 11.18 -21.89 -0.45
C CYS A 260 12.51 -21.60 0.27
N LYS A 261 12.46 -20.95 1.43
CA LYS A 261 13.69 -20.60 2.20
C LYS A 261 14.49 -21.84 2.59
N ARG A 262 13.84 -22.92 3.01
CA ARG A 262 14.52 -24.19 3.33
C ARG A 262 15.18 -24.84 2.11
N ALA A 263 14.63 -24.61 0.91
CA ALA A 263 15.19 -25.10 -0.35
C ALA A 263 16.28 -24.17 -0.92
N GLY A 264 16.59 -23.03 -0.27
CA GLY A 264 17.57 -22.05 -0.74
C GLY A 264 17.04 -21.11 -1.83
N GLY A 265 15.73 -21.06 -2.04
CA GLY A 265 15.07 -20.12 -2.95
C GLY A 265 14.97 -18.72 -2.34
N ARG A 266 14.71 -17.73 -3.21
CA ARG A 266 14.61 -16.31 -2.81
C ARG A 266 13.16 -15.90 -2.54
N LEU A 267 12.98 -15.00 -1.59
CA LEU A 267 11.72 -14.36 -1.29
C LEU A 267 11.68 -12.96 -1.92
N ILE A 268 10.84 -12.81 -2.95
CA ILE A 268 10.71 -11.57 -3.72
C ILE A 268 9.39 -10.91 -3.35
N CYS A 269 9.45 -9.76 -2.71
CA CYS A 269 8.25 -8.99 -2.34
C CYS A 269 7.80 -8.06 -3.46
N VAL A 270 6.50 -8.10 -3.79
CA VAL A 270 5.85 -7.15 -4.68
C VAL A 270 5.24 -6.03 -3.86
N GLY A 271 5.89 -4.88 -3.88
CA GLY A 271 5.52 -3.69 -3.15
C GLY A 271 6.07 -3.63 -1.73
N THR A 272 6.20 -2.40 -1.25
CA THR A 272 6.58 -2.11 0.13
C THR A 272 5.56 -2.66 1.14
N THR A 273 4.31 -2.85 0.74
CA THR A 273 3.26 -3.46 1.56
C THR A 273 3.54 -4.92 1.87
N SER A 274 3.86 -5.73 0.85
CA SER A 274 4.26 -7.14 1.05
C SER A 274 5.55 -7.23 1.88
N CYS A 275 6.53 -6.37 1.59
CA CYS A 275 7.78 -6.29 2.34
C CYS A 275 7.53 -5.99 3.84
N ARG A 276 6.72 -4.97 4.14
CA ARG A 276 6.37 -4.62 5.52
C ARG A 276 5.60 -5.74 6.23
N THR A 277 4.69 -6.40 5.53
CA THR A 277 3.95 -7.55 6.09
C THR A 277 4.90 -8.67 6.50
N ILE A 278 5.79 -9.08 5.60
CA ILE A 278 6.74 -10.16 5.84
C ILE A 278 7.71 -9.78 6.96
N GLU A 279 8.33 -8.61 6.90
CA GLU A 279 9.31 -8.17 7.91
C GLU A 279 8.66 -7.93 9.29
N SER A 280 7.35 -7.65 9.35
CA SER A 280 6.62 -7.55 10.63
C SER A 280 6.55 -8.87 11.37
N VAL A 281 6.35 -9.98 10.64
CA VAL A 281 6.13 -11.30 11.24
C VAL A 281 7.37 -12.18 11.25
N ALA A 282 8.37 -11.88 10.42
CA ALA A 282 9.57 -12.69 10.29
C ALA A 282 10.30 -12.84 11.63
N GLU A 283 10.55 -14.07 12.01
CA GLU A 283 11.37 -14.43 13.16
C GLU A 283 12.87 -14.10 12.89
N PRO A 284 13.73 -14.04 13.92
CA PRO A 284 15.15 -13.72 13.72
C PRO A 284 15.90 -14.69 12.79
N ASP A 285 15.45 -15.92 12.65
CA ASP A 285 15.99 -16.94 11.73
C ASP A 285 15.41 -16.89 10.32
N GLY A 286 14.52 -15.93 10.06
CA GLY A 286 13.83 -15.75 8.78
C GLY A 286 12.59 -16.61 8.59
N THR A 287 12.18 -17.40 9.59
CA THR A 287 10.92 -18.16 9.55
C THR A 287 9.71 -17.22 9.54
N ILE A 288 8.71 -17.54 8.75
CA ILE A 288 7.47 -16.78 8.64
C ILE A 288 6.32 -17.55 9.29
N PRO A 289 5.79 -17.11 10.44
CA PRO A 289 4.58 -17.68 11.03
C PRO A 289 3.33 -17.23 10.29
N ALA A 290 2.30 -18.06 10.31
CA ALA A 290 0.94 -17.64 9.98
C ALA A 290 0.41 -16.74 11.09
N LEU A 291 0.09 -15.49 10.78
CA LEU A 291 -0.30 -14.50 11.77
C LEU A 291 -1.14 -13.39 11.14
N GLU A 292 -2.07 -12.88 11.92
CA GLU A 292 -2.81 -11.66 11.59
C GLU A 292 -2.77 -10.66 12.75
N GLY A 293 -2.84 -9.39 12.44
CA GLY A 293 -2.79 -8.35 13.45
C GLY A 293 -2.55 -6.97 12.87
N ASP A 294 -2.09 -6.07 13.70
CA ASP A 294 -1.74 -4.71 13.33
C ASP A 294 -0.23 -4.54 13.27
N THR A 295 0.28 -3.84 12.27
CA THR A 295 1.70 -3.46 12.16
C THR A 295 1.88 -1.96 12.04
N GLY A 296 2.82 -1.43 12.81
CA GLY A 296 3.35 -0.08 12.71
C GLY A 296 4.87 -0.11 12.44
N ILE A 297 5.36 -1.17 11.78
CA ILE A 297 6.79 -1.30 11.47
C ILE A 297 7.28 -0.11 10.63
N PHE A 298 8.37 0.51 11.09
CA PHE A 298 9.05 1.59 10.38
C PHE A 298 10.43 1.13 9.94
N ILE A 299 10.63 1.04 8.63
CA ILE A 299 11.87 0.56 8.01
C ILE A 299 12.59 1.74 7.37
N TYR A 300 13.83 2.00 7.82
CA TYR A 300 14.73 3.01 7.29
C TYR A 300 16.18 2.55 7.36
N PRO A 301 17.17 3.25 6.75
CA PRO A 301 18.57 2.83 6.75
C PRO A 301 19.10 2.48 8.14
N GLY A 302 19.71 1.30 8.25
CA GLY A 302 20.12 0.66 9.51
C GLY A 302 19.22 -0.51 9.93
N TYR A 303 18.02 -0.64 9.35
CA TYR A 303 17.17 -1.82 9.54
C TYR A 303 17.82 -3.07 8.93
N LYS A 304 17.77 -4.19 9.65
CA LYS A 304 18.27 -5.48 9.17
C LYS A 304 17.11 -6.34 8.71
N PHE A 305 17.02 -6.55 7.41
CA PHE A 305 16.01 -7.42 6.82
C PHE A 305 16.23 -8.86 7.26
N LYS A 306 15.15 -9.54 7.63
CA LYS A 306 15.16 -10.90 8.17
C LYS A 306 14.82 -11.95 7.11
N ALA A 307 13.98 -11.60 6.15
CA ALA A 307 13.41 -12.59 5.25
C ALA A 307 13.43 -12.20 3.78
N VAL A 308 13.32 -10.91 3.44
CA VAL A 308 13.15 -10.44 2.07
C VAL A 308 14.49 -10.40 1.32
N ASP A 309 14.56 -11.09 0.17
CA ASP A 309 15.76 -11.20 -0.65
C ASP A 309 15.78 -10.24 -1.84
N ALA A 310 14.61 -9.94 -2.42
CA ALA A 310 14.44 -8.99 -3.53
C ALA A 310 13.14 -8.21 -3.41
N LEU A 311 13.10 -7.02 -4.00
CA LEU A 311 11.97 -6.10 -3.90
C LEU A 311 11.59 -5.52 -5.26
N ILE A 312 10.32 -5.69 -5.65
CA ILE A 312 9.69 -4.96 -6.75
C ILE A 312 8.89 -3.81 -6.15
N THR A 313 9.14 -2.58 -6.57
CA THR A 313 8.42 -1.41 -6.04
C THR A 313 8.30 -0.30 -7.07
N ASN A 314 7.33 0.61 -6.89
CA ASN A 314 7.24 1.82 -7.69
C ASN A 314 8.26 2.87 -7.21
N PHE A 315 8.45 3.93 -7.98
CA PHE A 315 9.15 5.12 -7.51
C PHE A 315 8.26 5.90 -6.53
N HIS A 316 8.83 6.33 -5.42
CA HIS A 316 8.13 6.94 -4.29
C HIS A 316 8.38 8.44 -4.17
N LEU A 317 7.52 9.14 -3.42
CA LEU A 317 7.64 10.56 -3.12
C LEU A 317 8.97 10.91 -2.43
N PRO A 318 9.54 12.10 -2.70
CA PRO A 318 10.58 12.65 -1.85
C PRO A 318 10.15 12.65 -0.39
N GLU A 319 11.09 12.44 0.52
CA GLU A 319 10.89 12.53 1.98
C GLU A 319 9.81 11.58 2.54
N SER A 320 9.45 10.52 1.79
CA SER A 320 8.45 9.55 2.22
C SER A 320 9.06 8.37 2.98
N THR A 321 8.26 7.79 3.87
CA THR A 321 8.62 6.55 4.58
C THR A 321 8.88 5.38 3.63
N LEU A 322 8.28 5.38 2.44
CA LEU A 322 8.48 4.36 1.43
C LEU A 322 9.86 4.49 0.75
N LEU A 323 10.32 5.73 0.48
CA LEU A 323 11.68 5.95 -0.01
C LEU A 323 12.72 5.56 1.07
N MET A 324 12.42 5.80 2.34
CA MET A 324 13.27 5.37 3.45
C MET A 324 13.38 3.84 3.51
N LEU A 325 12.29 3.10 3.30
CA LEU A 325 12.30 1.64 3.23
C LEU A 325 13.16 1.13 2.06
N VAL A 326 12.99 1.70 0.87
CA VAL A 326 13.78 1.32 -0.32
C VAL A 326 15.26 1.62 -0.09
N SER A 327 15.57 2.76 0.53
CA SER A 327 16.92 3.15 0.92
C SER A 327 17.54 2.19 1.97
N ALA A 328 16.72 1.65 2.86
CA ALA A 328 17.14 0.63 3.82
C ALA A 328 17.41 -0.73 3.16
N PHE A 329 16.64 -1.05 2.10
CA PHE A 329 16.73 -2.35 1.43
C PHE A 329 18.01 -2.51 0.59
N TYR A 330 18.56 -1.41 0.09
CA TYR A 330 19.82 -1.42 -0.65
C TYR A 330 20.87 -0.57 0.07
N ASP A 331 21.00 0.67 -0.34
CA ASP A 331 21.90 1.69 0.19
C ASP A 331 21.32 3.06 -0.13
N LYS A 332 21.33 3.98 0.84
CA LYS A 332 20.67 5.29 0.67
C LYS A 332 21.26 6.09 -0.49
N GLU A 333 22.57 6.17 -0.57
CA GLU A 333 23.28 6.95 -1.59
C GLU A 333 22.99 6.39 -2.99
N ARG A 334 23.05 5.06 -3.14
CA ARG A 334 22.76 4.36 -4.41
C ARG A 334 21.31 4.50 -4.83
N VAL A 335 20.37 4.40 -3.88
CA VAL A 335 18.94 4.62 -4.17
C VAL A 335 18.71 6.06 -4.60
N MET A 336 19.30 7.05 -3.92
CA MET A 336 19.15 8.46 -4.30
C MET A 336 19.80 8.77 -5.65
N GLU A 337 20.91 8.10 -6.03
CA GLU A 337 21.49 8.16 -7.38
C GLU A 337 20.51 7.61 -8.41
N ALA A 338 19.95 6.42 -8.18
CA ALA A 338 18.95 5.79 -9.06
C ALA A 338 17.70 6.67 -9.26
N TYR A 339 17.25 7.35 -8.19
CA TYR A 339 16.10 8.28 -8.31
C TYR A 339 16.45 9.52 -9.14
N ARG A 340 17.65 10.08 -9.00
CA ARG A 340 18.10 11.20 -9.87
C ARG A 340 18.23 10.76 -11.33
N GLU A 341 18.75 9.56 -11.58
CA GLU A 341 18.82 8.97 -12.92
C GLU A 341 17.41 8.75 -13.49
N ALA A 342 16.48 8.21 -12.70
CA ALA A 342 15.09 8.02 -13.12
C ALA A 342 14.40 9.35 -13.51
N VAL A 343 14.66 10.43 -12.77
CA VAL A 343 14.17 11.78 -13.13
C VAL A 343 14.80 12.26 -14.43
N GLY A 344 16.12 12.12 -14.57
CA GLY A 344 16.87 12.51 -15.79
C GLY A 344 16.39 11.76 -17.04
N ASP A 345 16.11 10.47 -16.89
CA ASP A 345 15.63 9.57 -17.94
C ASP A 345 14.11 9.61 -18.12
N LYS A 346 13.41 10.52 -17.40
CA LYS A 346 11.96 10.72 -17.49
C LYS A 346 11.17 9.43 -17.23
N TYR A 347 11.52 8.70 -16.19
CA TYR A 347 10.65 7.67 -15.65
C TYR A 347 9.37 8.29 -15.12
N ARG A 348 8.30 7.50 -15.12
CA ARG A 348 7.01 7.89 -14.56
C ARG A 348 6.96 7.48 -13.09
N PHE A 349 6.44 8.36 -12.24
CA PHE A 349 6.45 8.18 -10.80
C PHE A 349 5.08 7.81 -10.24
N PHE A 350 5.06 7.20 -9.05
CA PHE A 350 3.93 6.81 -8.21
C PHE A 350 3.05 5.69 -8.79
N SER A 351 1.76 5.68 -8.38
CA SER A 351 0.83 4.56 -8.54
C SER A 351 0.70 4.01 -9.95
N PHE A 352 0.68 4.87 -10.96
CA PHE A 352 0.59 4.50 -12.37
C PHE A 352 1.91 4.68 -13.13
N GLY A 353 2.97 4.90 -12.39
CA GLY A 353 4.30 5.10 -12.93
C GLY A 353 4.99 3.82 -13.35
N ASP A 354 6.30 3.92 -13.44
CA ASP A 354 7.23 2.84 -13.69
C ASP A 354 7.68 2.20 -12.37
N CYS A 355 8.54 1.20 -12.43
CA CYS A 355 8.94 0.47 -11.24
C CYS A 355 10.45 0.24 -11.16
N MET A 356 10.87 -0.24 -10.00
CA MET A 356 12.20 -0.72 -9.69
C MET A 356 12.13 -2.20 -9.34
N LEU A 357 13.17 -2.94 -9.69
CA LEU A 357 13.48 -4.27 -9.17
C LEU A 357 14.86 -4.21 -8.50
N ILE A 358 14.92 -4.53 -7.23
CA ILE A 358 16.17 -4.54 -6.44
C ILE A 358 16.51 -5.99 -6.12
N VAL A 359 17.61 -6.51 -6.65
CA VAL A 359 18.09 -7.90 -6.53
C VAL A 359 19.44 -8.00 -5.85
#